data_4e398a5416e728807a555ca778ed17ec
#
_entry.id   4e398a5416e728807a555ca778ed17ec
#
_cell.length_a   1.000
_cell.length_b   1.000
_cell.length_c   1.000
_cell.angle_alpha   90.00
_cell.angle_beta   90.00
_cell.angle_gamma   90.00
#
_symmetry.space_group_name_H-M   'P 1'
#
loop_
_entity.id
_entity.type
_entity.pdbx_description
1 polymer ?
#
loop_
_entity_poly.entity_id
_entity_poly.type
_entity_poly.pdbx_seq_one_letter_code
_entity_poly.pdbx_strand_id
1 'polypeptide(L)'
;MAGITDGPFRRICTSWGAGLTYSEMVSAKGLWYNDKKTADLMKITPEERPCAIQIFGSEPEIMAAAVPKVMEFKPELIDINMGCPAPKIVNNGDGSALMKNPELMGKIVRAVADVSPVPVTVKIRKGWEDTRVNAVE
;
A
#
# COMPACT_ATOMS: atom_id res chain seq x y z
N MET A 1 4.40 -6.34 4.15
CA MET A 1 3.72 -6.67 5.44
C MET A 1 4.52 -6.02 6.56
N ALA A 2 3.88 -5.17 7.33
CA ALA A 2 4.55 -4.39 8.38
C ALA A 2 5.36 -5.28 9.35
N GLY A 3 6.62 -4.91 9.56
CA GLY A 3 7.58 -5.61 10.41
C GLY A 3 8.15 -6.92 9.84
N ILE A 4 7.93 -7.20 8.54
CA ILE A 4 8.39 -8.45 7.90
C ILE A 4 9.09 -8.18 6.57
N THR A 5 8.52 -7.34 5.70
CA THR A 5 9.00 -7.17 4.32
C THR A 5 10.02 -6.03 4.19
N ASP A 6 11.04 -6.05 5.05
CA ASP A 6 12.20 -5.16 4.94
C ASP A 6 13.10 -5.54 3.76
N GLY A 7 14.11 -4.73 3.46
CA GLY A 7 15.03 -4.96 2.34
C GLY A 7 15.72 -6.32 2.39
N PRO A 8 16.34 -6.74 3.51
CA PRO A 8 16.95 -8.06 3.65
C PRO A 8 15.98 -9.21 3.33
N PHE A 9 14.75 -9.15 3.84
CA PHE A 9 13.76 -10.19 3.57
C PHE A 9 13.34 -10.22 2.09
N ARG A 10 13.12 -9.06 1.47
CA ARG A 10 12.78 -8.99 0.03
C ARG A 10 13.87 -9.59 -0.84
N ARG A 11 15.16 -9.30 -0.55
CA ARG A 11 16.28 -9.91 -1.27
C ARG A 11 16.33 -11.43 -1.17
N ILE A 12 16.06 -11.98 0.02
CA ILE A 12 15.95 -13.43 0.20
C ILE A 12 14.81 -13.98 -0.66
N CYS A 13 13.63 -13.37 -0.63
CA CYS A 13 12.50 -13.81 -1.44
C CYS A 13 12.83 -13.79 -2.93
N THR A 14 13.45 -12.72 -3.42
CA THR A 14 13.88 -12.60 -4.83
C THR A 14 14.91 -13.66 -5.20
N SER A 15 15.88 -13.94 -4.35
CA SER A 15 16.89 -14.99 -4.60
C SER A 15 16.28 -16.40 -4.65
N TRP A 16 15.12 -16.61 -4.05
CA TRP A 16 14.33 -17.84 -4.11
C TRP A 16 13.29 -17.84 -5.24
N GLY A 17 13.33 -16.86 -6.15
CA GLY A 17 12.49 -16.81 -7.34
C GLY A 17 11.14 -16.11 -7.16
N ALA A 18 10.97 -15.27 -6.14
CA ALA A 18 9.78 -14.42 -6.07
C ALA A 18 9.73 -13.49 -7.28
N GLY A 19 8.65 -13.57 -8.08
CA GLY A 19 8.46 -12.76 -9.28
C GLY A 19 8.11 -11.29 -8.99
N LEU A 20 7.71 -10.96 -7.77
CA LEU A 20 7.39 -9.62 -7.30
C LEU A 20 7.46 -9.58 -5.77
N THR A 21 8.08 -8.53 -5.23
CA THR A 21 8.11 -8.29 -3.79
C THR A 21 7.33 -7.03 -3.42
N TYR A 22 6.98 -6.87 -2.15
CA TYR A 22 6.23 -5.71 -1.65
C TYR A 22 6.98 -5.07 -0.48
N SER A 23 7.02 -3.75 -0.45
CA SER A 23 7.58 -3.00 0.66
C SER A 23 6.82 -3.20 1.98
N GLU A 24 7.34 -2.63 3.06
CA GLU A 24 6.56 -2.34 4.26
C GLU A 24 5.38 -1.41 3.94
N MET A 25 4.41 -1.32 4.86
CA MET A 25 3.27 -0.41 4.73
C MET A 25 3.72 1.04 4.95
N VAL A 26 3.50 1.89 3.97
CA VAL A 26 3.88 3.31 3.97
C VAL A 26 2.65 4.19 4.20
N SER A 27 2.67 5.02 5.22
CA SER A 27 1.56 5.94 5.49
C SER A 27 1.54 7.10 4.49
N ALA A 28 0.45 7.26 3.74
CA ALA A 28 0.26 8.42 2.87
C ALA A 28 0.29 9.75 3.66
N LYS A 29 -0.33 9.79 4.84
CA LYS A 29 -0.23 10.94 5.76
C LYS A 29 1.20 11.19 6.23
N GLY A 30 1.96 10.14 6.56
CA GLY A 30 3.38 10.26 6.91
C GLY A 30 4.18 10.92 5.79
N LEU A 31 3.94 10.52 4.54
CA LEU A 31 4.55 11.17 3.37
C LEU A 31 4.09 12.62 3.21
N TRP A 32 2.80 12.89 3.37
CA TRP A 32 2.27 14.25 3.30
C TRP A 32 3.00 15.21 4.27
N TYR A 33 3.26 14.76 5.50
CA TYR A 33 3.98 15.54 6.52
C TYR A 33 5.51 15.43 6.44
N ASN A 34 6.06 14.85 5.35
CA ASN A 34 7.51 14.68 5.14
C ASN A 34 8.23 13.90 6.26
N ASP A 35 7.57 12.89 6.84
CA ASP A 35 8.20 12.04 7.84
C ASP A 35 9.31 11.18 7.21
N LYS A 36 10.56 11.43 7.65
CA LYS A 36 11.75 10.76 7.12
C LYS A 36 11.73 9.24 7.37
N LYS A 37 11.21 8.79 8.51
CA LYS A 37 11.13 7.36 8.83
C LYS A 37 10.17 6.65 7.89
N THR A 38 9.07 7.30 7.52
CA THR A 38 8.14 6.80 6.52
C THR A 38 8.79 6.69 5.14
N ALA A 39 9.59 7.67 4.74
CA ALA A 39 10.32 7.63 3.47
C ALA A 39 11.36 6.50 3.42
N ASP A 40 12.04 6.21 4.54
CA ASP A 40 13.01 5.13 4.61
C ASP A 40 12.41 3.73 4.30
N LEU A 41 11.13 3.53 4.55
CA LEU A 41 10.43 2.27 4.23
C LEU A 41 10.26 2.02 2.72
N MET A 42 10.42 3.06 1.90
CA MET A 42 10.28 2.98 0.44
C MET A 42 11.58 2.65 -0.30
N LYS A 43 12.71 2.57 0.41
CA LYS A 43 13.99 2.26 -0.22
C LYS A 43 13.97 0.86 -0.85
N ILE A 44 14.36 0.79 -2.12
CA ILE A 44 14.44 -0.43 -2.91
C ILE A 44 15.83 -0.51 -3.54
N THR A 45 16.50 -1.65 -3.36
CA THR A 45 17.77 -1.92 -4.04
C THR A 45 17.54 -2.69 -5.34
N PRO A 46 18.52 -2.72 -6.27
CA PRO A 46 18.38 -3.48 -7.52
C PRO A 46 18.06 -4.96 -7.31
N GLU A 47 18.59 -5.58 -6.25
CA GLU A 47 18.43 -7.00 -5.93
C GLU A 47 17.03 -7.37 -5.42
N GLU A 48 16.21 -6.36 -5.08
CA GLU A 48 14.85 -6.55 -4.60
C GLU A 48 13.80 -6.48 -5.71
N ARG A 49 14.24 -6.14 -6.93
CA ARG A 49 13.34 -5.88 -8.06
C ARG A 49 12.93 -7.18 -8.77
N PRO A 50 11.69 -7.23 -9.29
CA PRO A 50 10.68 -6.15 -9.24
C PRO A 50 10.06 -6.02 -7.84
N CYS A 51 9.78 -4.77 -7.45
CA CYS A 51 9.26 -4.46 -6.12
C CYS A 51 8.12 -3.42 -6.18
N ALA A 52 7.04 -3.71 -5.50
CA ALA A 52 5.92 -2.79 -5.27
C ALA A 52 6.14 -1.96 -4.01
N ILE A 53 5.72 -0.69 -4.02
CA ILE A 53 5.57 0.08 -2.80
C ILE A 53 4.10 0.04 -2.37
N GLN A 54 3.86 -0.42 -1.13
CA GLN A 54 2.52 -0.48 -0.57
C GLN A 54 2.25 0.73 0.30
N ILE A 55 1.22 1.51 -0.08
CA ILE A 55 0.75 2.68 0.68
C ILE A 55 -0.57 2.39 1.40
N PHE A 56 -0.88 3.13 2.46
CA PHE A 56 -2.17 3.08 3.13
C PHE A 56 -2.64 4.46 3.57
N GLY A 57 -3.95 4.63 3.61
CA GLY A 57 -4.68 5.82 4.01
C GLY A 57 -6.13 5.72 3.60
N SER A 58 -6.97 6.62 4.11
CA SER A 58 -8.42 6.67 3.86
C SER A 58 -8.88 7.96 3.19
N GLU A 59 -7.97 8.88 2.88
CA GLU A 59 -8.27 10.17 2.25
C GLU A 59 -7.77 10.16 0.79
N PRO A 60 -8.68 10.15 -0.22
CA PRO A 60 -8.30 10.04 -1.63
C PRO A 60 -7.26 11.06 -2.08
N GLU A 61 -7.42 12.33 -1.66
CA GLU A 61 -6.53 13.43 -2.05
C GLU A 61 -5.12 13.25 -1.47
N ILE A 62 -5.01 12.81 -0.21
CA ILE A 62 -3.72 12.53 0.44
C ILE A 62 -3.06 11.30 -0.19
N MET A 63 -3.85 10.29 -0.54
CA MET A 63 -3.35 9.09 -1.22
C MET A 63 -2.79 9.44 -2.61
N ALA A 64 -3.51 10.24 -3.39
CA ALA A 64 -3.03 10.73 -4.68
C ALA A 64 -1.77 11.61 -4.54
N ALA A 65 -1.74 12.52 -3.56
CA ALA A 65 -0.60 13.39 -3.31
C ALA A 65 0.67 12.64 -2.83
N ALA A 66 0.54 11.41 -2.33
CA ALA A 66 1.67 10.57 -1.97
C ALA A 66 2.39 9.98 -3.21
N VAL A 67 1.69 9.82 -4.34
CA VAL A 67 2.22 9.15 -5.54
C VAL A 67 3.53 9.75 -6.05
N PRO A 68 3.69 11.08 -6.23
CA PRO A 68 4.95 11.65 -6.68
C PRO A 68 6.13 11.28 -5.79
N LYS A 69 5.95 11.26 -4.47
CA LYS A 69 7.00 10.86 -3.51
C LYS A 69 7.34 9.38 -3.59
N VAL A 70 6.33 8.53 -3.78
CA VAL A 70 6.52 7.10 -4.02
C VAL A 70 7.34 6.88 -5.29
N MET A 71 7.07 7.63 -6.35
CA MET A 71 7.74 7.50 -7.65
C MET A 71 9.21 7.92 -7.64
N GLU A 72 9.67 8.70 -6.65
CA GLU A 72 11.11 8.95 -6.47
C GLU A 72 11.92 7.67 -6.26
N PHE A 73 11.30 6.62 -5.71
CA PHE A 73 11.90 5.31 -5.45
C PHE A 73 11.75 4.32 -6.61
N LYS A 74 11.06 4.72 -7.69
CA LYS A 74 10.89 3.97 -8.95
C LYS A 74 10.38 2.53 -8.72
N PRO A 75 9.26 2.30 -8.01
CA PRO A 75 8.67 0.98 -7.90
C PRO A 75 8.10 0.52 -9.25
N GLU A 76 7.96 -0.79 -9.45
CA GLU A 76 7.29 -1.34 -10.63
C GLU A 76 5.78 -1.21 -10.58
N LEU A 77 5.21 -1.11 -9.38
CA LEU A 77 3.78 -0.79 -9.18
C LEU A 77 3.54 -0.15 -7.80
N ILE A 78 2.39 0.46 -7.63
CA ILE A 78 1.90 0.94 -6.33
C ILE A 78 0.79 0.00 -5.88
N ASP A 79 0.90 -0.49 -4.63
CA ASP A 79 -0.15 -1.29 -4.01
C ASP A 79 -0.85 -0.51 -2.90
N ILE A 80 -2.17 -0.61 -2.82
CA ILE A 80 -2.97 0.05 -1.78
C ILE A 80 -3.41 -0.99 -0.75
N ASN A 81 -3.04 -0.77 0.51
CA ASN A 81 -3.47 -1.65 1.60
C ASN A 81 -4.87 -1.29 2.07
N MET A 82 -5.82 -2.18 1.83
CA MET A 82 -7.19 -2.11 2.32
C MET A 82 -7.56 -3.37 3.13
N GLY A 83 -6.56 -4.03 3.75
CA GLY A 83 -6.76 -5.30 4.43
C GLY A 83 -6.12 -5.42 5.81
N CYS A 84 -5.29 -4.46 6.26
CA CYS A 84 -4.64 -4.52 7.56
C CYS A 84 -5.66 -4.43 8.70
N PRO A 85 -5.69 -5.41 9.65
CA PRO A 85 -6.65 -5.42 10.74
C PRO A 85 -6.10 -4.79 12.02
N ALA A 86 -4.87 -4.29 12.02
CA ALA A 86 -4.24 -3.75 13.23
C ALA A 86 -5.08 -2.60 13.83
N PRO A 87 -5.37 -2.61 15.14
CA PRO A 87 -6.23 -1.59 15.76
C PRO A 87 -5.77 -0.16 15.48
N LYS A 88 -4.46 0.09 15.50
CA LYS A 88 -3.87 1.40 15.18
C LYS A 88 -4.22 1.90 13.76
N ILE A 89 -4.42 0.99 12.81
CA ILE A 89 -4.78 1.31 11.43
C ILE A 89 -6.30 1.45 11.31
N VAL A 90 -7.04 0.44 11.80
CA VAL A 90 -8.50 0.37 11.68
C VAL A 90 -9.21 1.49 12.41
N ASN A 91 -8.71 1.90 13.59
CA ASN A 91 -9.30 3.00 14.38
C ASN A 91 -9.20 4.36 13.67
N ASN A 92 -8.28 4.50 12.71
CA ASN A 92 -8.15 5.70 11.86
C ASN A 92 -9.00 5.61 10.57
N GLY A 93 -9.77 4.54 10.38
CA GLY A 93 -10.54 4.32 9.15
C GLY A 93 -9.74 3.72 8.00
N ASP A 94 -8.46 3.36 8.24
CA ASP A 94 -7.55 2.82 7.23
C ASP A 94 -7.59 1.28 7.18
N GLY A 95 -6.86 0.70 6.24
CA GLY A 95 -6.70 -0.74 6.13
C GLY A 95 -8.02 -1.47 5.95
N SER A 96 -8.28 -2.51 6.76
CA SER A 96 -9.51 -3.30 6.62
C SER A 96 -10.80 -2.55 6.98
N ALA A 97 -10.72 -1.41 7.68
CA ALA A 97 -11.90 -0.58 7.94
C ALA A 97 -12.55 -0.06 6.64
N LEU A 98 -11.77 0.11 5.58
CA LEU A 98 -12.25 0.50 4.26
C LEU A 98 -13.24 -0.51 3.65
N MET A 99 -13.14 -1.79 4.01
CA MET A 99 -14.09 -2.83 3.57
C MET A 99 -15.54 -2.56 4.01
N LYS A 100 -15.76 -1.63 4.95
CA LYS A 100 -17.10 -1.16 5.34
C LYS A 100 -17.70 -0.19 4.32
N ASN A 101 -16.86 0.43 3.47
CA ASN A 101 -17.26 1.48 2.54
C ASN A 101 -16.63 1.27 1.14
N PRO A 102 -17.21 0.37 0.31
CA PRO A 102 -16.72 0.11 -1.04
C PRO A 102 -16.68 1.36 -1.94
N GLU A 103 -17.61 2.30 -1.75
CA GLU A 103 -17.59 3.55 -2.51
C GLU A 103 -16.33 4.37 -2.23
N LEU A 104 -15.92 4.47 -0.96
CA LEU A 104 -14.67 5.15 -0.59
C LEU A 104 -13.46 4.40 -1.14
N MET A 105 -13.46 3.06 -1.10
CA MET A 105 -12.40 2.25 -1.71
C MET A 105 -12.23 2.60 -3.19
N GLY A 106 -13.33 2.66 -3.95
CA GLY A 106 -13.32 3.04 -5.36
C GLY A 106 -12.78 4.45 -5.59
N LYS A 107 -13.14 5.43 -4.74
CA LYS A 107 -12.63 6.81 -4.81
C LYS A 107 -11.11 6.86 -4.58
N ILE A 108 -10.61 6.13 -3.59
CA ILE A 108 -9.17 6.05 -3.29
C ILE A 108 -8.42 5.44 -4.47
N VAL A 109 -8.89 4.30 -4.99
CA VAL A 109 -8.24 3.62 -6.11
C VAL A 109 -8.18 4.52 -7.33
N ARG A 110 -9.29 5.17 -7.69
CA ARG A 110 -9.35 6.10 -8.81
C ARG A 110 -8.39 7.27 -8.62
N ALA A 111 -8.40 7.92 -7.46
CA ALA A 111 -7.53 9.07 -7.18
C ALA A 111 -6.03 8.72 -7.33
N VAL A 112 -5.63 7.53 -6.88
CA VAL A 112 -4.25 7.06 -7.02
C VAL A 112 -3.94 6.67 -8.48
N ALA A 113 -4.85 5.94 -9.14
CA ALA A 113 -4.66 5.47 -10.51
C ALA A 113 -4.57 6.62 -11.52
N ASP A 114 -5.38 7.67 -11.34
CA ASP A 114 -5.42 8.81 -12.26
C ASP A 114 -4.08 9.59 -12.30
N VAL A 115 -3.26 9.50 -11.24
CA VAL A 115 -1.98 10.21 -11.14
C VAL A 115 -0.76 9.27 -11.18
N SER A 116 -0.97 7.95 -11.16
CA SER A 116 0.12 6.98 -11.15
C SER A 116 0.63 6.67 -12.56
N PRO A 117 1.95 6.80 -12.82
CA PRO A 117 2.53 6.38 -14.10
C PRO A 117 2.79 4.87 -14.19
N VAL A 118 2.53 4.12 -13.11
CA VAL A 118 2.74 2.66 -13.01
C VAL A 118 1.44 1.97 -12.62
N PRO A 119 1.29 0.65 -12.83
CA PRO A 119 0.09 -0.07 -12.43
C PRO A 119 -0.23 0.11 -10.94
N VAL A 120 -1.53 0.14 -10.62
CA VAL A 120 -2.04 0.22 -9.25
C VAL A 120 -2.76 -1.08 -8.92
N THR A 121 -2.42 -1.67 -7.78
CA THR A 121 -3.10 -2.86 -7.24
C THR A 121 -3.67 -2.57 -5.86
N VAL A 122 -4.55 -3.42 -5.40
CA VAL A 122 -5.19 -3.30 -4.09
C VAL A 122 -5.14 -4.62 -3.36
N LYS A 123 -4.66 -4.60 -2.12
CA LYS A 123 -4.75 -5.77 -1.25
C LYS A 123 -5.93 -5.61 -0.31
N ILE A 124 -6.95 -6.47 -0.49
CA ILE A 124 -8.20 -6.50 0.25
C ILE A 124 -8.33 -7.75 1.13
N ARG A 125 -9.41 -7.82 1.90
CA ARG A 125 -9.95 -9.05 2.51
C ARG A 125 -11.19 -9.49 1.78
N LYS A 126 -11.70 -10.70 2.10
CA LYS A 126 -12.99 -11.18 1.55
C LYS A 126 -14.17 -10.25 1.89
N GLY A 127 -14.06 -9.50 2.99
CA GLY A 127 -15.06 -8.58 3.52
C GLY A 127 -14.62 -8.07 4.89
N TRP A 128 -15.47 -7.26 5.52
CA TRP A 128 -15.25 -6.76 6.88
C TRP A 128 -15.44 -7.87 7.93
N GLU A 129 -16.50 -8.64 7.78
CA GLU A 129 -16.92 -9.73 8.69
C GLU A 129 -17.59 -10.85 7.89
N ASP A 130 -17.85 -11.99 8.51
CA ASP A 130 -18.40 -13.16 7.80
C ASP A 130 -19.82 -12.96 7.24
N THR A 131 -20.60 -12.05 7.84
CA THR A 131 -21.93 -11.63 7.37
C THR A 131 -21.87 -10.55 6.29
N ARG A 132 -20.68 -10.00 6.02
CA ARG A 132 -20.47 -8.89 5.09
C ARG A 132 -19.26 -9.17 4.19
N VAL A 133 -19.45 -10.15 3.28
CA VAL A 133 -18.46 -10.55 2.28
C VAL A 133 -18.72 -9.77 1.00
N ASN A 134 -17.82 -8.87 0.61
CA ASN A 134 -18.01 -7.92 -0.48
C ASN A 134 -16.77 -7.73 -1.38
N ALA A 135 -15.85 -8.69 -1.39
CA ALA A 135 -14.61 -8.57 -2.18
C ALA A 135 -14.84 -8.62 -3.69
N VAL A 136 -16.01 -9.05 -4.15
CA VAL A 136 -16.38 -9.22 -5.57
C VAL A 136 -17.31 -8.10 -6.07
N GLU A 137 -17.79 -7.27 -5.17
CA GLU A 137 -18.59 -6.08 -5.51
C GLU A 137 -17.70 -4.96 -6.06
#